data_ca2613f630644e7538c8da2d9c19bf02
#
_entry.id   ca2613f630644e7538c8da2d9c19bf02
#
_cell.length_a   1.000
_cell.length_b   1.000
_cell.length_c   1.000
_cell.angle_alpha   90.00
_cell.angle_beta   90.00
_cell.angle_gamma   90.00
#
_symmetry.space_group_name_H-M   'P 1'
#
loop_
_entity.id
_entity.type
_entity.pdbx_description
1 polymer ?
#
loop_
_entity_poly.entity_id
_entity_poly.type
_entity_poly.pdbx_seq_one_letter_code
_entity_poly.pdbx_strand_id
1 'polypeptide(L)'
;PQITLWQRPFVTVRVXGQLIEALLDTGADDTVLQDINLPGRWKPKIIGGIGGFVKVRXYEQXPIEICGKKAITTVLVGNTPVNVIGRNLMTQIGCTLNFPISPIETVPVKLKPGMDGPRVKQWPLTEEKIKALVEICEEMEKEGKISKIGPENPYNTPVFAIKKKNSDRWRKIVDFRELNKRTQDFWEVQLGIPHPSGLKKNKSVTILDVGDAYFSVPLYEDFRKYTAFTIPSTNNETPGIRYQYNVLPQGWKGSPAIFQSSMTKILEPFRKQNPDXIICQYXDDLYVASDLEIEKHRTKIEELRQYLLRWGFFTPDWKHQKEPPFHWMGYELHPDKWTVQPIELPDKDSWTVNDIQKLVGKLNWASQIYPGIKVRQLCKLLRGTKALTEVVPLSKEAELELAE
;
A
#
# COMPACT_ATOMS: atom_id res chain seq x y z
N PRO A 1 -18.53 5.25 -22.66
CA PRO A 1 -19.14 3.92 -22.61
C PRO A 1 -18.12 2.86 -22.16
N GLN A 2 -18.64 1.71 -21.77
CA GLN A 2 -17.79 0.55 -21.47
C GLN A 2 -17.75 -0.34 -22.72
N ILE A 3 -16.54 -0.65 -23.18
CA ILE A 3 -16.34 -1.47 -24.37
C ILE A 3 -15.66 -2.76 -23.96
N THR A 4 -16.30 -3.88 -24.26
CA THR A 4 -15.71 -5.19 -23.98
C THR A 4 -14.90 -5.66 -25.19
N LEU A 5 -14.08 -6.68 -24.98
CA LEU A 5 -13.12 -7.08 -25.99
C LEU A 5 -13.40 -8.44 -26.62
N TRP A 6 -14.64 -8.91 -26.52
CA TRP A 6 -15.03 -10.14 -27.24
C TRP A 6 -14.89 -9.96 -28.75
N GLN A 7 -15.06 -8.71 -29.21
CA GLN A 7 -14.88 -8.35 -30.60
C GLN A 7 -13.87 -7.20 -30.68
N ARG A 8 -13.41 -6.91 -31.87
CA ARG A 8 -12.48 -5.80 -32.05
C ARG A 8 -13.15 -4.50 -31.65
N PRO A 9 -12.45 -3.65 -30.90
CA PRO A 9 -13.09 -2.44 -30.37
C PRO A 9 -13.11 -1.30 -31.38
N PHE A 10 -14.06 -1.38 -32.33
CA PHE A 10 -14.26 -0.29 -33.28
C PHE A 10 -15.18 0.77 -32.68
N VAL A 11 -14.87 2.02 -32.95
CA VAL A 11 -15.70 3.15 -32.53
C VAL A 11 -15.94 4.05 -33.73
N THR A 12 -17.04 4.78 -33.70
CA THR A 12 -17.33 5.77 -34.73
C THR A 12 -16.72 7.10 -34.34
N VAL A 13 -15.95 7.68 -35.24
CA VAL A 13 -15.21 8.91 -35.02
C VAL A 13 -15.73 9.97 -35.98
N ARG A 14 -15.91 11.19 -35.51
CA ARG A 14 -16.29 12.33 -36.38
C ARG A 14 -15.06 13.19 -36.59
N VAL A 15 -14.65 13.27 -37.87
CA VAL A 15 -13.51 14.08 -38.29
C VAL A 15 -13.94 14.89 -39.47
N UNK A 16 -13.83 16.18 -39.35
CA UNK A 16 -14.12 16.92 -40.28
C UNK A 16 -15.39 16.82 -40.84
N GLY A 17 -16.32 16.43 -40.08
CA GLY A 17 -17.65 16.27 -40.56
C GLY A 17 -17.97 14.89 -41.13
N GLN A 18 -16.99 14.06 -41.22
CA GLN A 18 -17.13 12.69 -41.72
C GLN A 18 -17.22 11.72 -40.57
N LEU A 19 -18.05 10.70 -40.68
CA LEU A 19 -18.12 9.61 -39.70
C LEU A 19 -17.31 8.44 -40.20
N ILE A 20 -16.39 7.99 -39.38
CA ILE A 20 -15.45 6.94 -39.77
C ILE A 20 -15.41 5.88 -38.65
N GLU A 21 -15.35 4.61 -39.06
CA GLU A 21 -15.14 3.52 -38.10
C GLU A 21 -13.64 3.34 -37.90
N ALA A 22 -13.20 3.34 -36.63
CA ALA A 22 -11.78 3.20 -36.34
C ALA A 22 -11.58 2.28 -35.17
N LEU A 23 -10.45 1.60 -35.15
CA LEU A 23 -10.11 0.61 -34.13
C LEU A 23 -9.33 1.27 -33.01
N LEU A 24 -9.77 1.06 -31.76
CA LEU A 24 -9.00 1.50 -30.61
C LEU A 24 -7.80 0.59 -30.44
N ASP A 25 -6.59 1.14 -30.55
CA ASP A 25 -5.36 0.35 -30.54
C ASP A 25 -4.39 0.93 -29.51
N THR A 26 -4.36 0.33 -28.32
CA THR A 26 -3.51 0.84 -27.25
C THR A 26 -2.02 0.61 -27.53
N GLY A 27 -1.69 -0.23 -28.50
CA GLY A 27 -0.30 -0.43 -28.91
C GLY A 27 0.20 0.58 -29.92
N ALA A 28 -0.67 1.47 -30.40
CA ALA A 28 -0.30 2.49 -31.38
C ALA A 28 -0.07 3.82 -30.68
N ASP A 29 1.07 4.45 -30.96
CA ASP A 29 1.34 5.79 -30.43
C ASP A 29 0.42 6.83 -31.08
N ASP A 30 0.18 6.68 -32.38
CA ASP A 30 -0.47 7.68 -33.21
C ASP A 30 -1.80 7.21 -33.76
N THR A 31 -2.62 8.18 -34.14
CA THR A 31 -3.90 7.94 -34.79
C THR A 31 -3.69 8.05 -36.29
N VAL A 32 -4.08 7.02 -37.03
CA VAL A 32 -3.84 6.94 -38.48
C VAL A 32 -5.15 6.59 -39.16
N LEU A 33 -5.60 7.46 -40.06
CA LEU A 33 -6.84 7.27 -40.80
C LEU A 33 -6.55 7.04 -42.28
N GLN A 34 -7.34 6.19 -42.93
CA GLN A 34 -7.14 5.81 -44.31
C GLN A 34 -7.64 6.90 -45.24
N ASP A 35 -6.75 7.46 -45.95
CA ASP A 35 -6.96 8.30 -47.17
C ASP A 35 -8.21 9.19 -47.13
N ILE A 36 -8.43 9.88 -46.03
CA ILE A 36 -9.50 10.87 -45.98
C ILE A 36 -8.93 12.24 -46.33
N ASN A 37 -9.79 13.13 -46.72
CA ASN A 37 -9.42 14.52 -47.02
C ASN A 37 -9.68 15.37 -45.79
N LEU A 38 -8.62 15.95 -45.24
CA LEU A 38 -8.73 16.83 -44.10
C LEU A 38 -8.33 18.24 -44.50
N PRO A 39 -9.00 19.27 -43.95
CA PRO A 39 -8.61 20.65 -44.21
C PRO A 39 -7.34 21.01 -43.48
N GLY A 40 -6.65 22.02 -44.01
CA GLY A 40 -5.50 22.59 -43.33
C GLY A 40 -4.18 22.09 -43.84
N ARG A 41 -3.15 22.58 -43.18
CA ARG A 41 -1.77 22.24 -43.56
C ARG A 41 -1.39 20.89 -43.01
N TRP A 42 -0.51 20.25 -43.77
CA TRP A 42 0.03 18.97 -43.34
C TRP A 42 1.51 18.91 -43.68
N LYS A 43 2.20 17.99 -42.99
CA LYS A 43 3.61 17.73 -43.23
C LYS A 43 3.81 16.26 -43.54
N PRO A 44 4.75 15.92 -44.39
CA PRO A 44 5.04 14.50 -44.61
C PRO A 44 5.70 13.89 -43.37
N LYS A 45 5.35 12.64 -43.07
CA LYS A 45 5.92 11.89 -41.98
C LYS A 45 6.05 10.43 -42.38
N ILE A 46 7.04 9.75 -41.84
CA ILE A 46 7.25 8.33 -42.09
C ILE A 46 7.00 7.58 -40.76
N ILE A 47 6.13 6.57 -40.81
CA ILE A 47 5.78 5.78 -39.64
C ILE A 47 5.91 4.29 -39.94
N GLY A 48 5.81 3.47 -38.93
CA GLY A 48 5.83 2.04 -39.07
C GLY A 48 7.15 1.45 -38.60
N GLY A 49 7.47 0.28 -39.11
CA GLY A 49 8.70 -0.40 -38.75
C GLY A 49 8.72 -1.84 -39.21
N ILE A 50 7.99 -2.70 -38.51
CA ILE A 50 7.91 -4.10 -38.87
C ILE A 50 7.14 -4.22 -40.20
N GLY A 51 7.71 -4.82 -41.16
CA GLY A 51 7.08 -4.92 -42.46
C GLY A 51 7.29 -3.72 -43.37
N GLY A 52 8.01 -2.72 -42.91
CA GLY A 52 8.35 -1.56 -43.73
C GLY A 52 7.81 -0.25 -43.15
N PHE A 53 8.21 0.83 -43.83
CA PHE A 53 7.80 2.18 -43.41
C PHE A 53 6.76 2.71 -44.39
N VAL A 54 5.83 3.53 -43.84
CA VAL A 54 4.74 4.10 -44.61
C VAL A 54 4.82 5.62 -44.53
N LYS A 55 4.64 6.29 -45.68
CA LYS A 55 4.63 7.75 -45.72
C LYS A 55 3.19 8.23 -45.53
N VAL A 56 3.01 9.16 -44.59
CA VAL A 56 1.69 9.68 -44.26
C VAL A 56 1.71 11.18 -44.16
N ARG A 57 0.54 11.80 -44.08
CA ARG A 57 0.40 13.25 -43.91
C ARG A 57 0.01 13.57 -42.45
N UNK A 58 0.48 14.26 -41.74
CA UNK A 58 0.32 14.49 -40.52
C UNK A 58 -0.36 15.71 -40.44
N TYR A 59 -1.33 15.80 -39.98
CA TYR A 59 -2.14 16.97 -39.68
C TYR A 59 -2.05 17.25 -38.21
N GLU A 60 -1.47 18.36 -37.86
CA GLU A 60 -1.41 18.74 -36.43
C GLU A 60 -2.68 19.44 -36.04
N GLN A 61 -3.16 19.19 -34.84
CA GLN A 61 -4.35 19.85 -34.26
C GLN A 61 -5.62 19.69 -35.10
N UNK A 62 -6.15 18.42 -35.65
CA UNK A 62 -7.12 18.16 -36.19
C UNK A 62 -8.01 17.97 -35.29
N PRO A 63 -9.22 18.63 -35.16
CA PRO A 63 -10.35 18.35 -34.26
C PRO A 63 -10.98 17.01 -34.57
N ILE A 64 -11.27 16.25 -33.54
CA ILE A 64 -11.81 14.91 -33.72
C ILE A 64 -12.72 14.62 -32.54
N GLU A 65 -13.83 13.91 -32.78
CA GLU A 65 -14.82 13.63 -31.73
C GLU A 65 -15.07 12.13 -31.67
N ILE A 66 -14.97 11.56 -30.47
CA ILE A 66 -15.22 10.15 -30.23
C ILE A 66 -16.10 10.02 -28.99
N CYS A 67 -17.19 9.25 -29.10
CA CYS A 67 -18.05 8.95 -27.95
C CYS A 67 -18.52 10.21 -27.24
N GLY A 68 -18.83 11.23 -28.01
CA GLY A 68 -19.32 12.49 -27.46
C GLY A 68 -18.26 13.39 -26.88
N LYS A 69 -17.00 12.98 -26.93
CA LYS A 69 -15.91 13.80 -26.40
C LYS A 69 -15.10 14.38 -27.54
N LYS A 70 -14.84 15.68 -27.46
CA LYS A 70 -14.08 16.41 -28.46
C LYS A 70 -12.61 16.51 -28.06
N ALA A 71 -11.73 16.37 -29.03
CA ALA A 71 -10.30 16.50 -28.81
C ALA A 71 -9.68 17.21 -29.99
N ILE A 72 -8.51 17.77 -29.76
CA ILE A 72 -7.69 18.38 -30.80
C ILE A 72 -6.33 17.72 -30.70
N THR A 73 -5.95 17.01 -31.75
CA THR A 73 -4.71 16.25 -31.68
C THR A 73 -4.16 15.99 -33.09
N THR A 74 -3.00 15.41 -33.14
CA THR A 74 -2.38 15.04 -34.40
C THR A 74 -3.10 13.85 -35.02
N VAL A 75 -3.43 13.97 -36.29
CA VAL A 75 -4.02 12.89 -37.06
C VAL A 75 -3.13 12.63 -38.27
N LEU A 76 -2.77 11.37 -38.46
CA LEU A 76 -1.98 10.94 -39.61
C LEU A 76 -2.93 10.36 -40.63
N VAL A 77 -2.71 10.69 -41.88
CA VAL A 77 -3.53 10.17 -42.98
C VAL A 77 -2.63 9.47 -43.95
N GLY A 78 -2.98 8.23 -44.31
CA GLY A 78 -2.20 7.48 -45.22
C GLY A 78 -2.83 6.15 -45.57
N ASN A 79 -2.04 5.30 -46.23
CA ASN A 79 -2.49 4.00 -46.64
C ASN A 79 -2.32 3.00 -45.49
N THR A 80 -3.35 2.86 -44.71
CA THR A 80 -3.38 1.91 -43.60
C THR A 80 -4.48 0.89 -43.86
N PRO A 81 -4.29 -0.38 -43.48
CA PRO A 81 -5.33 -1.37 -43.72
C PRO A 81 -6.57 -1.15 -42.84
N VAL A 82 -6.42 -0.42 -41.74
CA VAL A 82 -7.56 -0.14 -40.86
C VAL A 82 -7.32 1.22 -40.19
N ASN A 83 -8.41 1.96 -40.01
CA ASN A 83 -8.33 3.22 -39.25
C ASN A 83 -8.01 2.90 -37.81
N VAL A 84 -7.02 3.59 -37.24
CA VAL A 84 -6.50 3.28 -35.92
C VAL A 84 -6.54 4.53 -35.05
N ILE A 85 -7.11 4.38 -33.86
CA ILE A 85 -7.06 5.40 -32.82
C ILE A 85 -5.91 5.01 -31.88
N GLY A 86 -4.89 5.86 -31.81
CA GLY A 86 -3.74 5.60 -30.97
C GLY A 86 -3.82 6.27 -29.61
N ARG A 87 -2.73 6.13 -28.86
CA ARG A 87 -2.69 6.64 -27.49
C ARG A 87 -2.77 8.16 -27.42
N ASN A 88 -2.28 8.85 -28.45
CA ASN A 88 -2.34 10.32 -28.45
C ASN A 88 -3.77 10.83 -28.34
N LEU A 89 -4.72 10.15 -28.95
CA LEU A 89 -6.13 10.56 -28.87
C LEU A 89 -6.81 9.94 -27.67
N MET A 90 -6.50 8.69 -27.35
CA MET A 90 -7.12 8.04 -26.21
C MET A 90 -6.88 8.78 -24.89
N THR A 91 -5.67 9.29 -24.70
CA THR A 91 -5.40 10.07 -23.48
C THR A 91 -6.24 11.32 -23.40
N GLN A 92 -6.45 12.00 -24.52
CA GLN A 92 -7.23 13.23 -24.51
C GLN A 92 -8.71 13.00 -24.16
N ILE A 93 -9.26 11.87 -24.56
CA ILE A 93 -10.67 11.59 -24.26
C ILE A 93 -10.85 10.84 -22.95
N GLY A 94 -9.75 10.60 -22.21
CA GLY A 94 -9.83 9.94 -20.91
C GLY A 94 -10.02 8.43 -20.98
N CYS A 95 -9.57 7.82 -22.05
CA CYS A 95 -9.67 6.37 -22.19
C CYS A 95 -8.66 5.68 -21.27
N THR A 96 -9.10 4.67 -20.52
CA THR A 96 -8.26 3.94 -19.59
C THR A 96 -8.45 2.43 -19.78
N LEU A 97 -7.46 1.67 -19.33
CA LEU A 97 -7.57 0.22 -19.20
C LEU A 97 -7.77 -0.11 -17.73
N ASN A 98 -8.80 -0.88 -17.43
CA ASN A 98 -9.12 -1.21 -16.06
C ASN A 98 -9.09 -2.72 -15.86
N PHE A 99 -8.36 -3.15 -14.86
CA PHE A 99 -8.28 -4.56 -14.49
C PHE A 99 -8.95 -4.72 -13.13
N PRO A 100 -10.23 -5.14 -13.12
CA PRO A 100 -10.93 -5.20 -11.83
C PRO A 100 -10.27 -6.19 -10.89
N ILE A 101 -10.19 -5.81 -9.62
CA ILE A 101 -9.70 -6.71 -8.59
C ILE A 101 -10.89 -7.39 -7.93
N SER A 102 -10.63 -8.58 -7.36
CA SER A 102 -11.68 -9.31 -6.63
C SER A 102 -12.06 -8.51 -5.40
N PRO A 103 -13.36 -8.36 -5.11
CA PRO A 103 -13.74 -7.59 -3.93
C PRO A 103 -13.44 -8.38 -2.66
N ILE A 104 -12.85 -7.69 -1.68
CA ILE A 104 -12.57 -8.26 -0.37
C ILE A 104 -13.76 -7.99 0.52
N GLU A 105 -14.26 -9.04 1.18
CA GLU A 105 -15.38 -8.91 2.08
C GLU A 105 -14.98 -8.07 3.30
N THR A 106 -15.81 -7.07 3.64
CA THR A 106 -15.52 -6.24 4.81
C THR A 106 -15.81 -7.00 6.09
N VAL A 107 -15.08 -6.68 7.13
CA VAL A 107 -15.27 -7.26 8.46
C VAL A 107 -16.13 -6.30 9.28
N PRO A 108 -17.29 -6.72 9.75
CA PRO A 108 -18.12 -5.82 10.57
C PRO A 108 -17.38 -5.38 11.82
N VAL A 109 -17.48 -4.09 12.10
CA VAL A 109 -16.84 -3.51 13.27
C VAL A 109 -17.75 -2.43 13.83
N LYS A 110 -17.69 -2.24 15.14
CA LYS A 110 -18.52 -1.25 15.81
C LYS A 110 -17.76 -0.61 16.97
N LEU A 111 -18.30 0.49 17.45
CA LEU A 111 -17.78 1.13 18.64
C LEU A 111 -18.12 0.31 19.88
N LYS A 112 -17.41 0.57 20.97
CA LYS A 112 -17.73 -0.03 22.24
C LYS A 112 -19.15 0.35 22.67
N PRO A 113 -19.85 -0.51 23.43
CA PRO A 113 -21.23 -0.20 23.82
C PRO A 113 -21.32 1.13 24.55
N GLY A 114 -22.34 1.91 24.19
CA GLY A 114 -22.59 3.19 24.81
C GLY A 114 -21.70 4.33 24.39
N MET A 115 -20.79 4.10 23.44
CA MET A 115 -19.88 5.15 23.00
C MET A 115 -20.26 5.67 21.62
N ASP A 116 -20.01 6.95 21.41
CA ASP A 116 -20.18 7.58 20.08
C ASP A 116 -18.80 7.83 19.48
N GLY A 117 -18.79 8.29 18.24
CA GLY A 117 -17.54 8.57 17.53
C GLY A 117 -16.78 9.76 18.09
N PRO A 118 -15.55 9.94 17.67
CA PRO A 118 -14.74 11.04 18.21
C PRO A 118 -15.14 12.37 17.61
N ARG A 119 -15.02 13.43 18.40
CA ARG A 119 -15.31 14.80 17.98
C ARG A 119 -14.17 15.70 18.43
N VAL A 120 -12.96 15.39 17.96
CA VAL A 120 -11.77 16.10 18.42
C VAL A 120 -11.48 17.25 17.46
N LYS A 121 -11.26 18.42 18.03
CA LYS A 121 -11.05 19.62 17.24
C LYS A 121 -9.72 19.57 16.49
N GLN A 122 -9.73 20.01 15.24
CA GLN A 122 -8.51 20.12 14.45
C GLN A 122 -7.77 21.39 14.86
N TRP A 123 -6.50 21.25 15.22
CA TRP A 123 -5.71 22.42 15.55
C TRP A 123 -5.17 23.10 14.29
N PRO A 124 -4.78 24.39 14.38
CA PRO A 124 -4.29 25.09 13.21
C PRO A 124 -2.99 24.49 12.70
N LEU A 125 -2.80 24.59 11.39
CA LEU A 125 -1.60 24.10 10.73
C LEU A 125 -0.98 25.22 9.90
N THR A 126 0.32 25.14 9.68
CA THR A 126 0.99 26.08 8.81
C THR A 126 0.52 25.92 7.37
N GLU A 127 0.68 26.98 6.59
CA GLU A 127 0.30 26.96 5.19
C GLU A 127 1.03 25.84 4.43
N GLU A 128 2.30 25.65 4.75
CA GLU A 128 3.12 24.62 4.11
C GLU A 128 2.55 23.22 4.37
N LYS A 129 2.15 22.96 5.62
CA LYS A 129 1.60 21.66 5.98
C LYS A 129 0.23 21.45 5.36
N ILE A 130 -0.59 22.50 5.31
CA ILE A 130 -1.90 22.40 4.67
C ILE A 130 -1.74 22.04 3.20
N LYS A 131 -0.83 22.71 2.51
CA LYS A 131 -0.59 22.42 1.10
C LYS A 131 -0.16 20.96 0.89
N ALA A 132 0.73 20.48 1.76
CA ALA A 132 1.19 19.10 1.67
C ALA A 132 0.04 18.13 1.88
N LEU A 133 -0.82 18.38 2.88
CA LEU A 133 -1.95 17.50 3.15
C LEU A 133 -2.96 17.51 2.01
N VAL A 134 -3.18 18.67 1.39
CA VAL A 134 -4.10 18.73 0.26
C VAL A 134 -3.60 17.85 -0.88
N GLU A 135 -2.31 17.92 -1.18
CA GLU A 135 -1.75 17.10 -2.25
C GLU A 135 -1.85 15.62 -1.93
N ILE A 136 -1.52 15.24 -0.69
CA ILE A 136 -1.57 13.84 -0.28
C ILE A 136 -2.99 13.32 -0.35
N CYS A 137 -3.96 14.09 0.15
CA CYS A 137 -5.35 13.64 0.19
C CYS A 137 -5.97 13.61 -1.20
N GLU A 138 -5.60 14.51 -2.10
CA GLU A 138 -6.08 14.43 -3.47
C GLU A 138 -5.62 13.13 -4.14
N GLU A 139 -4.38 12.75 -3.87
CA GLU A 139 -3.87 11.49 -4.41
C GLU A 139 -4.59 10.29 -3.80
N MET A 140 -4.80 10.32 -2.48
CA MET A 140 -5.52 9.23 -1.82
C MET A 140 -6.95 9.13 -2.31
N GLU A 141 -7.59 10.27 -2.57
CA GLU A 141 -8.95 10.26 -3.08
C GLU A 141 -9.01 9.64 -4.48
N LYS A 142 -8.05 9.98 -5.33
CA LYS A 142 -7.98 9.39 -6.67
C LYS A 142 -7.82 7.89 -6.61
N GLU A 143 -7.09 7.40 -5.61
CA GLU A 143 -6.86 5.97 -5.44
C GLU A 143 -8.01 5.26 -4.73
N GLY A 144 -9.04 5.98 -4.33
CA GLY A 144 -10.19 5.39 -3.67
C GLY A 144 -10.02 5.12 -2.19
N LYS A 145 -8.93 5.58 -1.60
CA LYS A 145 -8.65 5.31 -0.19
C LYS A 145 -9.48 6.17 0.75
N ILE A 146 -9.81 7.39 0.33
CA ILE A 146 -10.66 8.30 1.11
C ILE A 146 -11.68 8.93 0.18
N SER A 147 -12.75 9.46 0.76
CA SER A 147 -13.80 10.15 0.03
C SER A 147 -14.18 11.43 0.76
N LYS A 148 -14.55 12.45 0.00
CA LYS A 148 -15.05 13.69 0.61
C LYS A 148 -16.41 13.44 1.26
N ILE A 149 -16.64 14.12 2.37
CA ILE A 149 -17.88 13.99 3.12
C ILE A 149 -18.51 15.38 3.31
N GLY A 150 -19.79 15.36 3.61
CA GLY A 150 -20.55 16.58 3.80
C GLY A 150 -20.68 16.99 5.27
N PRO A 151 -21.43 18.05 5.51
CA PRO A 151 -21.56 18.60 6.86
C PRO A 151 -22.44 17.77 7.78
N GLU A 152 -23.12 16.78 7.27
CA GLU A 152 -23.96 15.91 8.11
C GLU A 152 -23.15 15.02 9.03
N ASN A 153 -21.87 14.82 8.75
CA ASN A 153 -21.00 13.99 9.60
C ASN A 153 -20.46 14.84 10.75
N PRO A 154 -20.79 14.52 11.99
CA PRO A 154 -20.36 15.34 13.14
C PRO A 154 -19.00 14.95 13.71
N TYR A 155 -18.38 13.89 13.20
CA TYR A 155 -17.19 13.35 13.82
C TYR A 155 -15.93 13.99 13.27
N ASN A 156 -14.86 13.95 14.04
CA ASN A 156 -13.59 14.47 13.58
C ASN A 156 -12.44 13.90 14.41
N THR A 157 -11.35 13.65 13.70
CA THR A 157 -10.08 13.21 14.27
C THR A 157 -8.99 14.15 13.74
N PRO A 158 -8.07 14.59 14.59
CA PRO A 158 -7.04 15.54 14.11
C PRO A 158 -6.06 14.91 13.14
N VAL A 159 -5.58 15.74 12.21
CA VAL A 159 -4.58 15.33 11.25
C VAL A 159 -3.44 16.32 11.27
N PHE A 160 -2.23 15.84 10.99
CA PHE A 160 -1.08 16.72 10.87
C PHE A 160 -0.09 16.11 9.90
N ALA A 161 0.95 16.88 9.57
CA ALA A 161 1.95 16.49 8.61
C ALA A 161 3.33 16.61 9.22
N ILE A 162 4.17 15.62 8.96
CA ILE A 162 5.58 15.65 9.35
C ILE A 162 6.42 15.32 8.13
N LYS A 163 7.66 15.82 8.15
CA LYS A 163 8.58 15.48 7.07
C LYS A 163 9.23 14.14 7.32
N LYS A 164 9.39 13.37 6.27
CA LYS A 164 10.12 12.12 6.37
C LYS A 164 11.61 12.42 6.63
N LYS A 165 12.23 11.54 7.38
CA LYS A 165 13.63 11.68 7.75
C LYS A 165 14.50 11.74 6.49
N ASN A 166 15.37 12.75 6.41
CA ASN A 166 16.32 12.92 5.31
C ASN A 166 15.61 13.07 3.95
N SER A 167 14.45 13.72 3.95
CA SER A 167 13.67 13.88 2.74
C SER A 167 12.87 15.17 2.80
N ASP A 168 12.52 15.70 1.63
CA ASP A 168 11.62 16.84 1.53
C ASP A 168 10.16 16.41 1.44
N ARG A 169 9.92 15.11 1.49
CA ARG A 169 8.55 14.58 1.38
C ARG A 169 7.82 14.70 2.70
N TRP A 170 6.55 15.08 2.60
CA TRP A 170 5.66 15.15 3.75
C TRP A 170 4.93 13.84 3.96
N ARG A 171 4.65 13.55 5.21
CA ARG A 171 3.90 12.36 5.59
C ARG A 171 2.70 12.79 6.40
N LYS A 172 1.54 12.22 6.05
CA LYS A 172 0.29 12.50 6.75
C LYS A 172 0.16 11.60 7.97
N ILE A 173 -0.19 12.20 9.10
CA ILE A 173 -0.43 11.46 10.35
C ILE A 173 -1.83 11.79 10.82
N VAL A 174 -2.63 10.77 11.07
CA VAL A 174 -3.96 10.93 11.65
C VAL A 174 -3.92 10.43 13.08
N ASP A 175 -4.33 11.27 14.02
CA ASP A 175 -4.25 10.93 15.45
C ASP A 175 -5.52 10.20 15.87
N PHE A 176 -5.51 8.88 15.71
CA PHE A 176 -6.68 8.06 16.00
C PHE A 176 -6.80 7.65 17.46
N ARG A 177 -6.09 8.32 18.38
CA ARG A 177 -6.13 7.91 19.78
C ARG A 177 -7.56 7.90 20.35
N GLU A 178 -8.37 8.93 20.06
CA GLU A 178 -9.74 8.95 20.56
C GLU A 178 -10.62 7.90 19.90
N LEU A 179 -10.48 7.73 18.60
CA LEU A 179 -11.24 6.68 17.94
C LEU A 179 -10.84 5.31 18.47
N ASN A 180 -9.55 5.11 18.71
CA ASN A 180 -9.07 3.83 19.21
C ASN A 180 -9.68 3.50 20.58
N LYS A 181 -9.79 4.50 21.45
CA LYS A 181 -10.40 4.29 22.75
C LYS A 181 -11.86 3.86 22.64
N ARG A 182 -12.53 4.28 21.60
CA ARG A 182 -13.96 4.05 21.40
C ARG A 182 -14.26 2.86 20.51
N THR A 183 -13.23 2.26 19.88
CA THR A 183 -13.39 1.13 18.99
C THR A 183 -13.43 -0.17 19.80
N GLN A 184 -14.26 -1.11 19.38
CA GLN A 184 -14.34 -2.41 20.03
C GLN A 184 -12.96 -3.06 20.14
N ASP A 185 -12.84 -3.96 21.08
CA ASP A 185 -11.62 -4.76 21.16
C ASP A 185 -11.65 -5.88 20.14
N PHE A 186 -10.47 -6.25 19.69
CA PHE A 186 -10.32 -7.33 18.73
C PHE A 186 -9.49 -8.44 19.34
N TRP A 187 -9.87 -9.67 19.03
CA TRP A 187 -9.03 -10.80 19.43
C TRP A 187 -7.84 -10.86 18.48
N GLU A 188 -6.66 -10.65 19.03
CA GLU A 188 -5.43 -10.70 18.25
C GLU A 188 -4.99 -12.14 18.14
N VAL A 189 -4.90 -12.64 16.91
CA VAL A 189 -4.50 -14.01 16.68
C VAL A 189 -3.02 -14.20 16.89
N GLN A 190 -2.24 -13.18 16.59
CA GLN A 190 -0.79 -13.28 16.63
C GLN A 190 -0.28 -12.93 18.03
N LEU A 191 -0.16 -13.94 18.88
CA LEU A 191 0.25 -13.74 20.26
C LEU A 191 1.75 -13.81 20.47
N GLY A 192 2.53 -14.10 19.41
CA GLY A 192 3.95 -14.19 19.53
C GLY A 192 4.61 -14.30 18.18
N ILE A 193 5.93 -14.46 18.21
CA ILE A 193 6.71 -14.59 17.00
C ILE A 193 6.75 -16.06 16.60
N PRO A 194 6.50 -16.39 15.33
CA PRO A 194 6.61 -17.80 14.91
C PRO A 194 7.98 -18.34 15.23
N HIS A 195 8.00 -19.55 15.77
CA HIS A 195 9.25 -20.16 16.21
C HIS A 195 10.07 -20.59 14.99
N PRO A 196 11.33 -20.20 14.90
CA PRO A 196 12.11 -20.51 13.71
C PRO A 196 12.51 -21.98 13.58
N SER A 197 12.39 -22.79 14.64
CA SER A 197 12.79 -24.18 14.56
C SER A 197 11.97 -24.96 13.53
N GLY A 198 10.71 -24.61 13.36
CA GLY A 198 9.87 -25.24 12.34
C GLY A 198 10.24 -24.82 10.93
N LEU A 199 10.96 -23.71 10.79
CA LEU A 199 11.34 -23.18 9.49
C LEU A 199 12.72 -23.65 9.05
N LYS A 200 13.54 -24.15 9.99
CA LYS A 200 14.90 -24.58 9.68
C LYS A 200 14.93 -25.75 8.71
N LYS A 201 13.85 -26.49 8.65
CA LYS A 201 13.81 -27.69 7.82
C LYS A 201 13.48 -27.40 6.37
N ASN A 202 13.09 -26.17 6.06
CA ASN A 202 12.67 -25.85 4.72
C ASN A 202 13.85 -25.48 3.84
N LYS A 203 13.82 -25.98 2.62
CA LYS A 203 14.92 -25.84 1.68
C LYS A 203 14.95 -24.47 1.04
N SER A 204 13.79 -23.88 0.77
CA SER A 204 13.68 -22.59 0.10
C SER A 204 12.77 -21.66 0.89
N VAL A 205 13.18 -20.41 1.00
CA VAL A 205 12.45 -19.42 1.79
C VAL A 205 12.38 -18.10 1.01
N THR A 206 11.21 -17.48 1.02
CA THR A 206 11.02 -16.16 0.43
C THR A 206 10.20 -15.30 1.37
N ILE A 207 10.56 -14.04 1.48
CA ILE A 207 9.78 -13.06 2.26
C ILE A 207 9.15 -12.08 1.27
N LEU A 208 7.83 -11.99 1.30
CA LEU A 208 7.07 -11.07 0.45
C LEU A 208 6.58 -9.90 1.29
N ASP A 209 6.91 -8.70 0.85
CA ASP A 209 6.39 -7.48 1.44
C ASP A 209 5.09 -7.11 0.73
N VAL A 210 3.99 -7.13 1.47
CA VAL A 210 2.70 -6.73 0.89
C VAL A 210 2.60 -5.21 1.03
N GLY A 211 2.91 -4.50 -0.04
CA GLY A 211 2.93 -3.04 -0.02
C GLY A 211 1.56 -2.44 0.24
N ASP A 212 1.53 -1.38 1.05
CA ASP A 212 0.29 -0.68 1.38
C ASP A 212 -0.81 -1.64 1.82
N ALA A 213 -0.46 -2.56 2.69
CA ALA A 213 -1.33 -3.68 3.04
C ALA A 213 -2.69 -3.21 3.55
N TYR A 214 -2.69 -2.30 4.52
CA TYR A 214 -3.96 -1.82 5.08
C TYR A 214 -4.80 -1.11 4.04
N PHE A 215 -4.18 -0.32 3.18
CA PHE A 215 -4.90 0.46 2.18
C PHE A 215 -5.50 -0.39 1.08
N SER A 216 -5.18 -1.67 1.05
CA SER A 216 -5.76 -2.59 0.08
C SER A 216 -7.00 -3.31 0.60
N VAL A 217 -7.36 -3.11 1.86
CA VAL A 217 -8.49 -3.78 2.49
C VAL A 217 -9.59 -2.76 2.78
N PRO A 218 -10.82 -2.99 2.32
CA PRO A 218 -11.90 -2.04 2.56
C PRO A 218 -12.35 -2.03 4.02
N LEU A 219 -12.76 -0.85 4.46
CA LEU A 219 -13.31 -0.67 5.80
C LEU A 219 -14.81 -0.83 5.76
N TYR A 220 -15.36 -1.48 6.78
CA TYR A 220 -16.81 -1.69 6.90
C TYR A 220 -17.57 -0.37 6.71
N GLU A 221 -18.56 -0.41 5.82
CA GLU A 221 -19.24 0.81 5.38
C GLU A 221 -19.78 1.62 6.55
N ASP A 222 -20.46 0.97 7.49
CA ASP A 222 -21.12 1.68 8.58
C ASP A 222 -20.13 2.33 9.55
N PHE A 223 -18.88 1.94 9.52
CA PHE A 223 -17.87 2.48 10.43
C PHE A 223 -17.09 3.64 9.82
N ARG A 224 -17.16 3.82 8.53
CA ARG A 224 -16.33 4.81 7.83
C ARG A 224 -16.55 6.23 8.36
N LYS A 225 -17.76 6.56 8.74
CA LYS A 225 -18.07 7.90 9.23
C LYS A 225 -17.26 8.29 10.46
N TYR A 226 -16.84 7.32 11.25
CA TYR A 226 -16.07 7.60 12.46
C TYR A 226 -14.61 7.94 12.19
N THR A 227 -14.14 7.72 10.97
CA THR A 227 -12.77 8.03 10.59
C THR A 227 -12.61 9.42 10.00
N ALA A 228 -13.64 10.25 10.09
CA ALA A 228 -13.65 11.58 9.48
C ALA A 228 -12.53 12.46 10.01
N PHE A 229 -11.94 13.23 9.11
CA PHE A 229 -10.92 14.21 9.47
C PHE A 229 -11.04 15.43 8.59
N THR A 230 -10.35 16.51 8.96
CA THR A 230 -10.47 17.81 8.30
C THR A 230 -9.10 18.37 8.00
N ILE A 231 -8.89 18.82 6.76
CA ILE A 231 -7.74 19.65 6.45
C ILE A 231 -8.18 21.10 6.65
N PRO A 232 -7.61 21.81 7.64
CA PRO A 232 -8.07 23.17 7.90
C PRO A 232 -7.61 24.11 6.80
N SER A 233 -8.28 25.26 6.69
CA SER A 233 -7.84 26.31 5.82
C SER A 233 -6.90 27.25 6.58
N THR A 234 -6.12 28.04 5.81
CA THR A 234 -5.21 29.00 6.44
C THR A 234 -6.03 30.01 7.22
N ASN A 235 -5.70 30.17 8.51
CA ASN A 235 -6.40 31.09 9.41
C ASN A 235 -7.90 30.85 9.46
N ASN A 236 -8.35 29.65 9.11
CA ASN A 236 -9.77 29.30 9.12
C ASN A 236 -10.61 30.26 8.26
N GLU A 237 -10.04 30.75 7.19
CA GLU A 237 -10.75 31.70 6.33
C GLU A 237 -11.88 31.05 5.55
N THR A 238 -11.75 29.76 5.28
CA THR A 238 -12.80 29.01 4.58
C THR A 238 -13.05 27.72 5.34
N PRO A 239 -14.17 27.04 5.08
CA PRO A 239 -14.38 25.73 5.70
C PRO A 239 -13.28 24.76 5.28
N GLY A 240 -12.90 23.87 6.20
CA GLY A 240 -11.90 22.86 5.90
C GLY A 240 -12.42 21.82 4.93
N ILE A 241 -11.50 21.06 4.38
CA ILE A 241 -11.85 19.95 3.48
C ILE A 241 -12.04 18.71 4.32
N ARG A 242 -13.19 18.08 4.20
CA ARG A 242 -13.56 16.94 5.02
C ARG A 242 -13.49 15.64 4.24
N TYR A 243 -12.92 14.61 4.85
CA TYR A 243 -12.77 13.28 4.26
C TYR A 243 -13.11 12.20 5.27
N GLN A 244 -13.41 11.01 4.76
CA GLN A 244 -13.46 9.80 5.58
C GLN A 244 -12.72 8.68 4.86
N TYR A 245 -12.31 7.65 5.59
CA TYR A 245 -11.61 6.53 5.02
C TYR A 245 -12.55 5.51 4.43
N ASN A 246 -12.16 4.94 3.29
CA ASN A 246 -12.83 3.79 2.68
C ASN A 246 -12.08 2.49 2.93
N VAL A 247 -10.83 2.58 3.40
CA VAL A 247 -9.95 1.43 3.61
C VAL A 247 -9.42 1.50 5.04
N LEU A 248 -8.75 0.43 5.46
CA LEU A 248 -8.20 0.37 6.83
C LEU A 248 -7.17 1.48 7.03
N PRO A 249 -7.39 2.40 7.97
CA PRO A 249 -6.44 3.50 8.15
C PRO A 249 -5.20 3.08 8.92
N GLN A 250 -4.08 3.71 8.59
CA GLN A 250 -2.88 3.56 9.39
C GLN A 250 -3.09 4.16 10.77
N GLY A 251 -2.72 3.44 11.80
CA GLY A 251 -2.83 3.93 13.17
C GLY A 251 -4.16 3.68 13.84
N TRP A 252 -5.11 3.09 13.14
CA TRP A 252 -6.37 2.72 13.75
C TRP A 252 -6.24 1.35 14.41
N LYS A 253 -6.87 1.20 15.59
CA LYS A 253 -6.79 -0.01 16.40
C LYS A 253 -7.18 -1.27 15.65
N GLY A 254 -8.18 -1.16 14.76
CA GLY A 254 -8.71 -2.34 14.08
C GLY A 254 -7.92 -2.78 12.86
N SER A 255 -7.02 -1.94 12.35
CA SER A 255 -6.37 -2.26 11.09
C SER A 255 -5.52 -3.53 11.14
N PRO A 256 -4.68 -3.74 12.14
CA PRO A 256 -3.88 -4.97 12.16
C PRO A 256 -4.73 -6.24 12.24
N ALA A 257 -5.73 -6.27 13.12
CA ALA A 257 -6.55 -7.46 13.30
C ALA A 257 -7.39 -7.76 12.06
N ILE A 258 -8.00 -6.73 11.49
CA ILE A 258 -8.85 -6.94 10.32
C ILE A 258 -8.01 -7.33 9.10
N PHE A 259 -6.85 -6.71 8.94
CA PHE A 259 -5.96 -7.10 7.85
C PHE A 259 -5.56 -8.56 7.98
N GLN A 260 -5.16 -8.97 9.18
CA GLN A 260 -4.71 -10.35 9.38
C GLN A 260 -5.82 -11.36 9.07
N SER A 261 -7.02 -11.09 9.57
CA SER A 261 -8.13 -12.01 9.33
C SER A 261 -8.53 -12.03 7.86
N SER A 262 -8.50 -10.88 7.21
CA SER A 262 -8.81 -10.80 5.77
C SER A 262 -7.79 -11.58 4.95
N MET A 263 -6.51 -11.39 5.26
CA MET A 263 -5.46 -12.10 4.53
C MET A 263 -5.56 -13.61 4.76
N THR A 264 -5.90 -14.03 5.97
CA THR A 264 -6.07 -15.46 6.24
C THR A 264 -7.16 -16.06 5.36
N LYS A 265 -8.29 -15.36 5.24
CA LYS A 265 -9.36 -15.82 4.38
C LYS A 265 -8.96 -15.88 2.91
N ILE A 266 -8.25 -14.83 2.48
CA ILE A 266 -7.81 -14.74 1.08
C ILE A 266 -6.84 -15.86 0.76
N LEU A 267 -5.93 -16.19 1.67
CA LEU A 267 -4.92 -17.20 1.43
C LEU A 267 -5.44 -18.63 1.53
N GLU A 268 -6.60 -18.84 2.14
CA GLU A 268 -7.06 -20.20 2.41
C GLU A 268 -7.12 -21.08 1.16
N PRO A 269 -7.73 -20.63 0.04
CA PRO A 269 -7.74 -21.50 -1.15
C PRO A 269 -6.34 -21.80 -1.68
N PHE A 270 -5.46 -20.82 -1.63
CA PHE A 270 -4.09 -21.03 -2.11
C PHE A 270 -3.35 -22.04 -1.24
N ARG A 271 -3.53 -21.96 0.08
CA ARG A 271 -2.89 -22.93 0.99
C ARG A 271 -3.38 -24.34 0.71
N LYS A 272 -4.70 -24.49 0.46
CA LYS A 272 -5.26 -25.81 0.18
C LYS A 272 -4.72 -26.41 -1.11
N GLN A 273 -4.52 -25.58 -2.12
CA GLN A 273 -4.02 -26.04 -3.41
C GLN A 273 -2.52 -26.23 -3.43
N ASN A 274 -1.82 -25.70 -2.41
CA ASN A 274 -0.37 -25.77 -2.35
C ASN A 274 0.07 -26.23 -0.97
N PRO A 275 -0.22 -27.47 -0.60
CA PRO A 275 0.09 -27.96 0.75
C PRO A 275 1.58 -28.05 1.04
N ASP A 276 2.39 -27.96 0.01
CA ASP A 276 3.85 -27.89 0.20
C ASP A 276 4.39 -26.51 0.54
N UNK A 277 3.67 -25.41 0.61
CA UNK A 277 4.10 -24.21 0.97
C UNK A 277 3.66 -24.00 2.29
N ILE A 278 4.43 -23.45 2.96
CA ILE A 278 4.14 -22.93 4.30
C ILE A 278 4.12 -21.41 4.21
N ILE A 279 2.99 -20.80 4.57
CA ILE A 279 2.85 -19.33 4.51
C ILE A 279 2.56 -18.82 5.92
N CYS A 280 3.47 -17.99 6.45
CA CYS A 280 3.31 -17.35 7.75
C CYS A 280 3.04 -15.86 7.55
N GLN A 281 2.06 -15.32 8.26
CA GLN A 281 1.67 -13.91 8.17
C GLN A 281 2.20 -13.13 9.36
N TYR A 282 2.82 -12.00 9.10
CA TYR A 282 3.18 -11.07 10.16
C TYR A 282 3.17 -9.65 9.60
N UNK A 283 2.27 -9.00 10.04
CA UNK A 283 2.05 -7.68 9.66
C UNK A 283 1.88 -7.67 8.16
N ASP A 284 2.76 -6.92 7.74
CA ASP A 284 2.77 -6.68 6.29
C ASP A 284 3.54 -7.73 5.52
N ASP A 285 4.20 -8.63 6.18
CA ASP A 285 5.09 -9.56 5.52
C ASP A 285 4.46 -10.94 5.44
N LEU A 286 4.71 -11.62 4.33
CA LEU A 286 4.40 -13.03 4.17
C LEU A 286 5.71 -13.79 4.05
N TYR A 287 5.89 -14.75 4.94
CA TYR A 287 7.04 -15.64 4.93
C TYR A 287 6.61 -16.93 4.26
N VAL A 288 7.22 -17.26 3.13
CA VAL A 288 6.82 -18.42 2.34
C VAL A 288 8.00 -19.39 2.27
N ALA A 289 7.78 -20.59 2.77
CA ALA A 289 8.82 -21.61 2.83
C ALA A 289 8.33 -22.90 2.19
N SER A 290 9.26 -23.64 1.62
CA SER A 290 8.94 -24.94 1.04
C SER A 290 10.20 -25.78 0.97
N ASP A 291 10.01 -27.08 0.71
CA ASP A 291 11.13 -27.99 0.48
C ASP A 291 11.35 -28.25 -1.01
N LEU A 292 10.73 -27.41 -1.85
CA LEU A 292 10.88 -27.54 -3.29
C LEU A 292 12.25 -27.04 -3.74
N GLU A 293 12.71 -27.55 -4.88
CA GLU A 293 13.88 -26.99 -5.54
C GLU A 293 13.63 -25.53 -5.83
N ILE A 294 14.71 -24.75 -5.88
CA ILE A 294 14.61 -23.30 -5.94
C ILE A 294 13.77 -22.81 -7.14
N GLU A 295 13.88 -23.47 -8.27
CA GLU A 295 13.11 -23.04 -9.45
C GLU A 295 11.62 -23.29 -9.27
N LYS A 296 11.25 -24.43 -8.71
CA LYS A 296 9.85 -24.72 -8.43
C LYS A 296 9.32 -23.81 -7.34
N HIS A 297 10.15 -23.51 -6.34
CA HIS A 297 9.77 -22.57 -5.29
C HIS A 297 9.47 -21.20 -5.89
N ARG A 298 10.34 -20.72 -6.79
CA ARG A 298 10.14 -19.42 -7.43
C ARG A 298 8.87 -19.39 -8.27
N THR A 299 8.54 -20.50 -8.92
CA THR A 299 7.30 -20.59 -9.66
C THR A 299 6.09 -20.44 -8.75
N LYS A 300 6.14 -21.10 -7.59
CA LYS A 300 5.06 -20.99 -6.62
C LYS A 300 4.96 -19.58 -6.05
N ILE A 301 6.10 -18.93 -5.83
CA ILE A 301 6.10 -17.55 -5.35
C ILE A 301 5.42 -16.65 -6.39
N GLU A 302 5.73 -16.85 -7.67
CA GLU A 302 5.09 -16.02 -8.70
C GLU A 302 3.60 -16.30 -8.79
N GLU A 303 3.19 -17.56 -8.64
CA GLU A 303 1.77 -17.89 -8.59
C GLU A 303 1.08 -17.19 -7.42
N LEU A 304 1.72 -17.17 -6.27
CA LEU A 304 1.17 -16.48 -5.10
C LEU A 304 1.09 -14.98 -5.34
N ARG A 305 2.12 -14.39 -5.92
CA ARG A 305 2.11 -12.96 -6.22
C ARG A 305 0.96 -12.60 -7.16
N GLN A 306 0.72 -13.42 -8.20
CA GLN A 306 -0.38 -13.17 -9.12
C GLN A 306 -1.73 -13.40 -8.44
N TYR A 307 -1.81 -14.40 -7.58
CA TYR A 307 -3.03 -14.64 -6.80
C TYR A 307 -3.38 -13.44 -5.92
N LEU A 308 -2.38 -12.91 -5.21
CA LEU A 308 -2.60 -11.75 -4.36
C LEU A 308 -2.94 -10.50 -5.15
N LEU A 309 -2.35 -10.36 -6.34
CA LEU A 309 -2.63 -9.20 -7.17
C LEU A 309 -4.10 -9.16 -7.60
N ARG A 310 -4.71 -10.31 -7.81
CA ARG A 310 -6.13 -10.35 -8.15
C ARG A 310 -7.01 -9.79 -7.03
N TRP A 311 -6.51 -9.81 -5.80
CA TRP A 311 -7.21 -9.24 -4.65
C TRP A 311 -6.79 -7.80 -4.37
N GLY A 312 -5.92 -7.24 -5.20
CA GLY A 312 -5.47 -5.87 -5.05
C GLY A 312 -4.21 -5.70 -4.22
N PHE A 313 -3.51 -6.78 -3.91
CA PHE A 313 -2.28 -6.70 -3.12
C PHE A 313 -1.08 -6.75 -4.04
N PHE A 314 -0.33 -5.65 -4.08
CA PHE A 314 0.91 -5.60 -4.84
C PHE A 314 2.05 -6.11 -3.97
N THR A 315 2.87 -6.98 -4.55
CA THR A 315 4.09 -7.45 -3.91
C THR A 315 5.25 -7.17 -4.85
N PRO A 316 6.45 -6.88 -4.32
CA PRO A 316 7.59 -6.64 -5.21
C PRO A 316 7.97 -7.91 -5.97
N ASP A 317 8.50 -7.70 -7.16
CA ASP A 317 9.04 -8.81 -7.95
C ASP A 317 10.09 -9.54 -7.10
N TRP A 318 10.10 -10.88 -7.17
CA TRP A 318 11.02 -11.66 -6.36
C TRP A 318 12.49 -11.29 -6.63
N LYS A 319 12.81 -10.82 -7.82
CA LYS A 319 14.18 -10.43 -8.15
C LYS A 319 14.66 -9.20 -7.37
N HIS A 320 13.73 -8.48 -6.76
CA HIS A 320 14.07 -7.35 -5.89
C HIS A 320 14.22 -7.76 -4.45
N GLN A 321 13.97 -9.03 -4.14
CA GLN A 321 14.11 -9.53 -2.79
C GLN A 321 15.57 -9.77 -2.50
N LYS A 322 15.94 -9.57 -1.24
CA LYS A 322 17.32 -9.72 -0.84
C LYS A 322 17.73 -11.18 -0.85
N GLU A 323 18.98 -11.42 -1.17
CA GLU A 323 19.55 -12.76 -1.03
C GLU A 323 19.83 -13.04 0.45
N PRO A 324 19.91 -14.32 0.82
CA PRO A 324 20.30 -14.62 2.21
C PRO A 324 21.62 -13.94 2.57
N PRO A 325 21.78 -13.52 3.83
CA PRO A 325 20.83 -13.70 4.92
C PRO A 325 19.70 -12.67 4.89
N PHE A 326 18.50 -13.13 5.24
CA PHE A 326 17.35 -12.26 5.39
C PHE A 326 17.22 -11.81 6.84
N HIS A 327 16.78 -10.60 7.05
CA HIS A 327 16.53 -10.08 8.40
C HIS A 327 15.03 -9.92 8.59
N TRP A 328 14.48 -10.72 9.51
CA TRP A 328 13.03 -10.78 9.68
C TRP A 328 12.71 -10.92 11.16
N MET A 329 11.97 -9.94 11.72
CA MET A 329 11.48 -10.00 13.09
C MET A 329 12.56 -10.35 14.12
N GLY A 330 13.76 -9.80 13.95
CA GLY A 330 14.86 -10.06 14.87
C GLY A 330 15.65 -11.32 14.59
N TYR A 331 15.29 -12.05 13.56
CA TYR A 331 15.99 -13.27 13.18
C TYR A 331 16.78 -13.03 11.91
N GLU A 332 17.95 -13.66 11.83
CA GLU A 332 18.69 -13.75 10.59
C GLU A 332 18.30 -15.07 9.92
N LEU A 333 17.76 -14.96 8.72
CA LEU A 333 17.30 -16.13 7.99
C LEU A 333 18.38 -16.59 7.02
N HIS A 334 19.12 -17.60 7.43
CA HIS A 334 20.08 -18.28 6.58
C HIS A 334 19.51 -19.66 6.29
N PRO A 335 19.11 -19.95 5.04
CA PRO A 335 18.48 -21.24 4.78
C PRO A 335 19.29 -22.45 5.21
N ASP A 336 20.61 -22.32 5.26
CA ASP A 336 21.48 -23.42 5.70
C ASP A 336 21.95 -23.26 7.14
N LYS A 337 21.70 -22.11 7.77
CA LYS A 337 22.17 -21.86 9.14
C LYS A 337 21.17 -21.01 9.89
N TRP A 338 20.02 -21.56 10.20
CA TRP A 338 18.97 -20.80 10.90
C TRP A 338 19.43 -20.42 12.30
N THR A 339 19.73 -19.16 12.51
CA THR A 339 20.13 -18.66 13.81
C THR A 339 19.36 -17.39 14.13
N VAL A 340 19.34 -17.07 15.43
CA VAL A 340 18.77 -15.81 15.89
C VAL A 340 19.86 -14.73 15.78
N GLN A 341 19.45 -13.52 15.38
CA GLN A 341 20.39 -12.40 15.36
C GLN A 341 20.96 -12.19 16.76
N PRO A 342 22.27 -12.01 16.88
CA PRO A 342 22.85 -11.79 18.21
C PRO A 342 22.24 -10.56 18.88
N ILE A 343 21.98 -10.69 20.15
CA ILE A 343 21.50 -9.58 20.95
C ILE A 343 22.73 -8.79 21.40
N GLU A 344 22.79 -7.53 20.97
CA GLU A 344 23.87 -6.67 21.39
C GLU A 344 23.52 -6.01 22.70
N LEU A 345 24.30 -6.25 23.71
CA LEU A 345 24.11 -5.62 25.00
C LEU A 345 25.00 -4.38 25.08
N PRO A 346 24.41 -3.23 25.41
CA PRO A 346 25.24 -2.03 25.52
C PRO A 346 26.25 -2.16 26.67
N ASP A 347 27.45 -1.68 26.42
CA ASP A 347 28.47 -1.62 27.46
C ASP A 347 28.54 -0.20 27.96
N LYS A 348 27.86 0.06 29.07
CA LYS A 348 27.70 1.41 29.59
C LYS A 348 28.15 1.49 31.04
N ASP A 349 28.75 2.63 31.37
CA ASP A 349 29.09 2.94 32.75
C ASP A 349 27.92 3.51 33.52
N SER A 350 27.00 4.15 32.81
CA SER A 350 25.87 4.83 33.43
C SER A 350 24.59 4.45 32.69
N TRP A 351 23.59 4.04 33.43
CA TRP A 351 22.33 3.56 32.87
C TRP A 351 21.19 4.50 33.23
N THR A 352 20.45 4.96 32.25
CA THR A 352 19.23 5.72 32.49
C THR A 352 18.03 4.80 32.53
N VAL A 353 16.91 5.32 33.00
CA VAL A 353 15.64 4.57 33.01
C VAL A 353 15.30 4.12 31.58
N ASN A 354 15.50 5.00 30.60
CA ASN A 354 15.20 4.66 29.21
C ASN A 354 16.09 3.53 28.72
N ASP A 355 17.38 3.54 29.08
CA ASP A 355 18.29 2.46 28.70
C ASP A 355 17.83 1.13 29.25
N ILE A 356 17.40 1.12 30.52
CA ILE A 356 16.98 -0.12 31.17
C ILE A 356 15.67 -0.61 30.58
N GLN A 357 14.74 0.30 30.28
CA GLN A 357 13.48 -0.10 29.68
C GLN A 357 13.69 -0.75 28.30
N LYS A 358 14.56 -0.16 27.48
CA LYS A 358 14.88 -0.75 26.19
C LYS A 358 15.51 -2.13 26.34
N LEU A 359 16.43 -2.26 27.28
CA LEU A 359 17.12 -3.53 27.51
C LEU A 359 16.16 -4.59 28.01
N VAL A 360 15.28 -4.24 28.96
CA VAL A 360 14.32 -5.21 29.48
C VAL A 360 13.40 -5.70 28.38
N GLY A 361 12.91 -4.80 27.54
CA GLY A 361 12.06 -5.21 26.44
C GLY A 361 12.76 -6.16 25.48
N LYS A 362 14.01 -5.84 25.15
CA LYS A 362 14.77 -6.67 24.24
C LYS A 362 15.07 -8.05 24.83
N LEU A 363 15.44 -8.08 26.11
CA LEU A 363 15.73 -9.36 26.77
C LEU A 363 14.47 -10.18 27.01
N ASN A 364 13.36 -9.53 27.31
CA ASN A 364 12.09 -10.23 27.49
C ASN A 364 11.66 -10.89 26.18
N TRP A 365 11.83 -10.19 25.06
CA TRP A 365 11.59 -10.78 23.76
C TRP A 365 12.48 -12.00 23.52
N ALA A 366 13.75 -11.87 23.85
CA ALA A 366 14.72 -12.95 23.63
C ALA A 366 14.49 -14.14 24.54
N SER A 367 13.81 -13.95 25.67
CA SER A 367 13.58 -15.07 26.59
C SER A 367 12.65 -16.12 25.99
N GLN A 368 11.91 -15.76 24.95
CA GLN A 368 11.07 -16.72 24.24
C GLN A 368 11.92 -17.70 23.44
N ILE A 369 13.16 -17.33 23.14
CA ILE A 369 14.06 -18.14 22.31
C ILE A 369 15.18 -18.73 23.17
N TYR A 370 15.67 -17.97 24.13
CA TYR A 370 16.69 -18.40 25.08
C TYR A 370 16.04 -18.53 26.46
N PRO A 371 15.62 -19.73 26.84
CA PRO A 371 14.82 -19.86 28.08
C PRO A 371 15.56 -19.48 29.36
N GLY A 372 16.88 -19.40 29.34
CA GLY A 372 17.62 -19.06 30.53
C GLY A 372 17.69 -17.57 30.84
N ILE A 373 17.19 -16.72 29.96
CA ILE A 373 17.31 -15.29 30.18
C ILE A 373 16.31 -14.84 31.26
N LYS A 374 16.80 -14.08 32.23
CA LYS A 374 16.00 -13.54 33.31
C LYS A 374 16.15 -12.02 33.34
N VAL A 375 15.04 -11.32 33.59
CA VAL A 375 15.04 -9.86 33.64
C VAL A 375 14.45 -9.31 34.91
N ARG A 376 14.17 -10.17 35.88
CA ARG A 376 13.48 -9.77 37.10
C ARG A 376 14.23 -8.68 37.86
N GLN A 377 15.54 -8.84 38.03
CA GLN A 377 16.30 -7.87 38.79
C GLN A 377 16.45 -6.55 38.04
N LEU A 378 16.55 -6.60 36.73
CA LEU A 378 16.58 -5.38 35.93
C LEU A 378 15.23 -4.65 35.99
N CYS A 379 14.13 -5.38 35.98
CA CYS A 379 12.80 -4.75 36.12
C CYS A 379 12.65 -4.08 37.48
N LYS A 380 13.23 -4.64 38.54
CA LYS A 380 13.13 -4.03 39.86
C LYS A 380 13.74 -2.63 39.91
N LEU A 381 14.75 -2.37 39.07
CA LEU A 381 15.38 -1.07 39.05
C LEU A 381 14.47 0.03 38.54
N LEU A 382 13.40 -0.32 37.84
CA LEU A 382 12.48 0.65 37.28
C LEU A 382 11.40 1.08 38.28
N ARG A 383 11.30 0.43 39.43
CA ARG A 383 10.29 0.78 40.45
C ARG A 383 10.55 2.18 40.98
N GLY A 384 9.51 3.00 40.97
CA GLY A 384 9.58 4.33 41.55
C GLY A 384 10.29 5.36 40.68
N THR A 385 10.75 4.98 39.50
CA THR A 385 11.41 5.94 38.62
C THR A 385 10.38 6.76 37.88
N LYS A 386 10.71 8.04 37.58
CA LYS A 386 9.74 8.95 36.98
C LYS A 386 10.20 9.54 35.67
N ALA A 387 11.49 9.78 35.48
CA ALA A 387 11.99 10.43 34.28
C ALA A 387 12.82 9.45 33.45
N LEU A 388 12.65 9.49 32.13
CA LEU A 388 13.40 8.61 31.25
C LEU A 388 14.89 8.89 31.28
N THR A 389 15.28 10.10 31.64
CA THR A 389 16.70 10.47 31.71
C THR A 389 17.31 10.24 33.08
N GLU A 390 16.54 9.77 34.05
CA GLU A 390 17.05 9.51 35.39
C GLU A 390 18.09 8.40 35.35
N VAL A 391 19.23 8.65 35.98
CA VAL A 391 20.31 7.65 36.08
C VAL A 391 20.01 6.72 37.22
N VAL A 392 20.11 5.40 36.94
CA VAL A 392 19.79 4.38 37.93
C VAL A 392 21.05 3.53 38.16
N PRO A 393 21.50 3.38 39.41
CA PRO A 393 22.64 2.48 39.67
C PRO A 393 22.18 1.03 39.56
N LEU A 394 23.03 0.21 38.96
CA LEU A 394 22.76 -1.22 38.85
C LEU A 394 23.07 -1.92 40.16
N SER A 395 22.13 -2.75 40.61
CA SER A 395 22.37 -3.60 41.75
C SER A 395 23.28 -4.76 41.33
N LYS A 396 23.85 -5.43 42.32
CA LYS A 396 24.67 -6.62 42.04
C LYS A 396 23.85 -7.70 41.34
N GLU A 397 22.58 -7.86 41.76
CA GLU A 397 21.70 -8.84 41.15
C GLU A 397 21.44 -8.51 39.69
N ALA A 398 21.22 -7.20 39.36
CA ALA A 398 21.01 -6.79 38.01
C ALA A 398 22.25 -6.99 37.14
N GLU A 399 23.43 -6.71 37.70
CA GLU A 399 24.68 -6.95 36.99
C GLU A 399 24.87 -8.42 36.65
N LEU A 400 24.48 -9.30 37.57
CA LEU A 400 24.57 -10.73 37.33
C LEU A 400 23.60 -11.15 36.20
N GLU A 401 22.37 -10.64 36.20
CA GLU A 401 21.44 -10.95 35.13
C GLU A 401 22.00 -10.51 33.79
N LEU A 402 22.60 -9.34 33.75
CA LEU A 402 23.15 -8.80 32.51
C LEU A 402 24.30 -9.64 32.00
N ALA A 403 25.08 -10.22 32.92
CA ALA A 403 26.22 -11.05 32.54
C ALA A 403 25.80 -12.44 32.06
N GLU A 404 24.62 -12.91 32.43
CA GLU A 404 24.13 -14.20 32.00
C GLU A 404 23.75 -14.18 30.54
#